data_3dc9d9efb49290dffc61b60d94a35bfc
#
_entry.id   3dc9d9efb49290dffc61b60d94a35bfc
#
_cell.length_a   1.000
_cell.length_b   1.000
_cell.length_c   1.000
_cell.angle_alpha   90.00
_cell.angle_beta   90.00
_cell.angle_gamma   90.00
#
_symmetry.space_group_name_H-M   'P 1'
#
loop_
_entity.id
_entity.type
_entity.pdbx_description
1 polymer ?
#
loop_
_entity_poly.entity_id
_entity_poly.type
_entity_poly.pdbx_seq_one_letter_code
_entity_poly.pdbx_strand_id
1 'polypeptide(L)'
;MSPSELEVYIQEDPNTPVRLTLSSGDQVLVRPEDRPIIEGIILILRGPGSGRIVRRHRLVSVPNIVLAEPLPGRPQNGRRRR
;
A
#
# COMPACT_ATOMS: atom_id res chain seq x y z
N MET A 1 -9.51 -3.23 9.62
CA MET A 1 -8.30 -2.40 9.91
C MET A 1 -8.73 -0.95 10.02
N SER A 2 -8.08 -0.20 10.86
CA SER A 2 -8.38 1.21 11.00
C SER A 2 -7.40 2.03 10.18
N PRO A 3 -7.78 3.26 9.83
CA PRO A 3 -6.85 4.10 9.07
C PRO A 3 -5.53 4.34 9.79
N SER A 4 -5.54 4.49 11.10
CA SER A 4 -4.30 4.75 11.80
C SER A 4 -3.40 3.51 11.83
N GLU A 5 -3.98 2.32 11.85
CA GLU A 5 -3.17 1.11 11.75
C GLU A 5 -2.55 1.00 10.38
N LEU A 6 -3.31 1.30 9.35
CA LEU A 6 -2.78 1.21 8.00
C LEU A 6 -1.69 2.25 7.77
N GLU A 7 -1.87 3.42 8.36
CA GLU A 7 -0.89 4.49 8.19
C GLU A 7 0.47 4.09 8.71
N VAL A 8 0.51 3.31 9.78
CA VAL A 8 1.77 2.84 10.31
C VAL A 8 2.52 2.01 9.27
N TYR A 9 1.82 1.10 8.59
CA TYR A 9 2.47 0.30 7.57
C TYR A 9 3.00 1.14 6.43
N ILE A 10 2.25 2.15 6.05
CA ILE A 10 2.63 2.96 4.90
C ILE A 10 3.76 3.92 5.23
N GLN A 11 3.70 4.52 6.40
CA GLN A 11 4.67 5.54 6.74
C GLN A 11 5.94 5.03 7.36
N GLU A 12 5.85 3.92 8.06
CA GLU A 12 7.02 3.41 8.75
C GLU A 12 8.10 2.97 7.79
N ASP A 13 7.70 2.41 6.68
CA ASP A 13 8.67 1.99 5.68
C ASP A 13 8.11 2.29 4.31
N PRO A 14 8.18 3.54 3.88
CA PRO A 14 7.55 3.93 2.62
C PRO A 14 8.16 3.27 1.39
N ASN A 15 9.31 2.64 1.55
CA ASN A 15 9.94 1.97 0.42
C ASN A 15 9.59 0.49 0.32
N THR A 16 8.80 -0.02 1.24
CA THR A 16 8.45 -1.43 1.26
C THR A 16 7.04 -1.61 0.73
N PRO A 17 6.86 -2.46 -0.27
CA PRO A 17 5.50 -2.75 -0.73
C PRO A 17 4.70 -3.45 0.35
N VAL A 18 3.40 -3.22 0.34
CA VAL A 18 2.50 -3.84 1.30
C VAL A 18 1.37 -4.51 0.53
N ARG A 19 1.08 -5.75 0.88
CA ARG A 19 -0.03 -6.45 0.29
C ARG A 19 -1.21 -6.37 1.24
N LEU A 20 -2.32 -5.88 0.72
CA LEU A 20 -3.55 -5.76 1.49
C LEU A 20 -4.52 -6.83 1.05
N THR A 21 -5.13 -7.51 2.01
CA THR A 21 -6.17 -8.48 1.72
C THR A 21 -7.48 -7.88 2.17
N LEU A 22 -8.45 -7.89 1.27
CA LEU A 22 -9.76 -7.31 1.55
C LEU A 22 -10.70 -8.37 2.06
N SER A 23 -11.77 -7.95 2.68
CA SER A 23 -12.76 -8.88 3.22
C SER A 23 -13.37 -9.76 2.14
N SER A 24 -13.34 -9.32 0.89
CA SER A 24 -13.82 -10.13 -0.21
C SER A 24 -12.87 -11.25 -0.61
N GLY A 25 -11.64 -11.20 -0.10
CA GLY A 25 -10.61 -12.13 -0.51
C GLY A 25 -9.69 -11.56 -1.57
N ASP A 26 -10.06 -10.44 -2.17
CA ASP A 26 -9.20 -9.82 -3.16
C ASP A 26 -7.96 -9.23 -2.50
N GLN A 27 -6.90 -9.13 -3.27
CA GLN A 27 -5.66 -8.58 -2.76
C GLN A 27 -5.26 -7.36 -3.58
N VAL A 28 -4.70 -6.38 -2.87
CA VAL A 28 -4.23 -5.16 -3.51
C VAL A 28 -2.79 -4.95 -3.10
N LEU A 29 -1.93 -4.76 -4.07
CA LEU A 29 -0.53 -4.49 -3.79
C LEU A 29 -0.32 -2.99 -3.80
N VAL A 30 0.22 -2.47 -2.71
CA VAL A 30 0.53 -1.06 -2.58
C VAL A 30 2.03 -0.92 -2.67
N ARG A 31 2.50 -0.25 -3.71
CA ARG A 31 3.93 -0.05 -3.92
C ARG A 31 4.27 1.41 -3.67
N PRO A 32 5.54 1.71 -3.39
CA PRO A 32 5.90 3.10 -3.15
C PRO A 32 5.52 4.03 -4.30
N GLU A 33 5.65 3.56 -5.53
CA GLU A 33 5.34 4.41 -6.66
C GLU A 33 3.85 4.66 -6.82
N ASP A 34 3.01 3.94 -6.08
CA ASP A 34 1.57 4.19 -6.10
C ASP A 34 1.19 5.41 -5.29
N ARG A 35 2.13 5.96 -4.54
CA ARG A 35 1.94 7.18 -3.75
C ARG A 35 0.65 7.12 -2.94
N PRO A 36 0.56 6.16 -2.03
CA PRO A 36 -0.66 5.99 -1.25
C PRO A 36 -0.89 7.15 -0.29
N ILE A 37 -2.13 7.50 -0.12
CA ILE A 37 -2.52 8.51 0.86
C ILE A 37 -3.84 8.08 1.47
N ILE A 38 -4.03 8.37 2.73
CA ILE A 38 -5.25 8.01 3.44
C ILE A 38 -6.03 9.28 3.72
N GLU A 39 -7.28 9.28 3.28
CA GLU A 39 -8.18 10.39 3.53
C GLU A 39 -9.41 9.82 4.21
N GLY A 40 -9.58 10.15 5.48
CA GLY A 40 -10.68 9.60 6.24
C GLY A 40 -10.54 8.08 6.32
N ILE A 41 -11.50 7.38 5.75
CA ILE A 41 -11.48 5.92 5.76
C ILE A 41 -11.15 5.34 4.39
N ILE A 42 -10.63 6.18 3.49
CA ILE A 42 -10.33 5.74 2.14
C ILE A 42 -8.83 5.79 1.90
N LEU A 43 -8.31 4.70 1.39
CA LEU A 43 -6.93 4.67 0.91
C LEU A 43 -6.97 4.98 -0.57
N ILE A 44 -6.20 5.95 -0.98
CA ILE A 44 -6.13 6.37 -2.37
C ILE A 44 -4.77 6.01 -2.92
N LEU A 45 -4.75 5.21 -3.98
CA LEU A 45 -3.51 4.89 -4.67
C LEU A 45 -3.48 5.75 -5.93
N ARG A 46 -2.60 6.73 -5.88
CA ARG A 46 -2.58 7.73 -6.96
C ARG A 46 -1.83 7.27 -8.19
N GLY A 47 -1.04 6.25 -8.01
CA GLY A 47 -0.32 5.70 -9.14
C GLY A 47 0.95 6.46 -9.46
N PRO A 48 1.78 5.86 -10.30
CA PRO A 48 2.99 6.53 -10.73
C PRO A 48 2.63 7.63 -11.69
N GLY A 49 3.52 8.52 -11.88
CA GLY A 49 3.31 9.54 -12.86
C GLY A 49 3.69 10.88 -12.37
N SER A 50 3.56 11.84 -13.22
CA SER A 50 4.03 13.16 -12.92
C SER A 50 3.13 13.92 -11.98
N GLY A 51 1.95 13.44 -11.79
CA GLY A 51 1.01 14.14 -10.96
C GLY A 51 0.19 15.14 -11.71
N ARG A 52 0.60 15.55 -12.91
CA ARG A 52 -0.17 16.49 -13.64
C ARG A 52 -1.35 15.80 -14.27
N ILE A 53 -1.14 14.60 -14.75
CA ILE A 53 -2.21 13.84 -15.29
C ILE A 53 -2.34 12.59 -14.49
N VAL A 54 -3.44 12.47 -13.78
CA VAL A 54 -3.69 11.28 -13.00
C VAL A 54 -4.80 10.54 -13.69
N ARG A 55 -4.43 9.46 -14.37
CA ARG A 55 -5.39 8.74 -15.10
C ARG A 55 -6.23 7.85 -14.30
N ARG A 56 -5.69 7.27 -13.29
CA ARG A 56 -6.45 6.35 -12.54
C ARG A 56 -6.06 6.44 -11.13
N HIS A 57 -7.02 6.71 -10.26
CA HIS A 57 -6.88 6.53 -8.85
C HIS A 57 -7.54 5.23 -8.51
N ARG A 58 -6.96 4.47 -7.63
CA ARG A 58 -7.62 3.31 -7.07
C ARG A 58 -7.99 3.63 -5.65
N LEU A 59 -9.23 3.41 -5.30
CA LEU A 59 -9.74 3.72 -3.97
C LEU A 59 -10.05 2.42 -3.24
N VAL A 60 -9.59 2.32 -2.02
CA VAL A 60 -9.79 1.13 -1.21
C VAL A 60 -10.40 1.57 0.11
N SER A 61 -11.50 0.95 0.48
CA SER A 61 -12.14 1.24 1.77
C SER A 61 -11.30 0.61 2.87
N VAL A 62 -10.76 1.41 3.75
CA VAL A 62 -9.88 0.92 4.80
C VAL A 62 -10.58 -0.08 5.71
N PRO A 63 -11.85 0.12 6.10
CA PRO A 63 -12.52 -0.88 6.93
C PRO A 63 -12.65 -2.25 6.28
N ASN A 64 -12.54 -2.34 4.96
CA ASN A 64 -12.62 -3.62 4.28
C ASN A 64 -11.29 -4.35 4.22
N ILE A 65 -10.22 -3.73 4.69
CA ILE A 65 -8.91 -4.37 4.72
C ILE A 65 -8.84 -5.22 5.97
N VAL A 66 -8.61 -6.51 5.80
CA VAL A 66 -8.53 -7.42 6.93
C VAL A 66 -7.10 -7.82 7.27
N LEU A 67 -6.17 -7.59 6.35
CA LEU A 67 -4.80 -7.99 6.58
C LEU A 67 -3.87 -7.10 5.76
N ALA A 68 -2.78 -6.67 6.37
CA ALA A 68 -1.74 -5.92 5.67
C ALA A 68 -0.43 -6.63 5.92
N GLU A 69 0.28 -6.97 4.86
CA GLU A 69 1.54 -7.69 4.97
C GLU A 69 2.63 -6.95 4.25
N PRO A 70 3.63 -6.45 4.98
CA PRO A 70 4.78 -5.87 4.30
C PRO A 70 5.50 -6.98 3.55
N LEU A 71 5.84 -6.73 2.32
CA LEU A 71 6.54 -7.72 1.53
C LEU A 71 8.03 -7.53 1.70
N PRO A 72 8.82 -8.58 1.52
CA PRO A 72 10.27 -8.43 1.61
C PRO A 72 10.71 -7.41 0.57
N GLY A 73 11.62 -6.61 0.94
CA GLY A 73 12.11 -5.61 0.05
C GLY A 73 12.92 -6.22 -1.07
N ARG A 74 13.75 -5.44 -1.67
CA ARG A 74 14.51 -5.89 -2.72
C ARG A 74 15.44 -6.86 -2.28
N PRO A 75 15.70 -7.83 -3.01
CA PRO A 75 16.56 -8.90 -2.57
C PRO A 75 17.95 -8.47 -2.35
N GLN A 76 18.24 -7.39 -2.26
CA GLN A 76 19.48 -7.09 -1.94
C GLN A 76 19.78 -7.38 -0.58
N ASN A 77 19.46 -7.70 -0.24
CA ASN A 77 19.60 -8.01 0.78
C ASN A 77 19.63 -9.05 1.17
N GLY A 78 19.74 -9.15 0.65
CA GLY A 78 19.69 -10.00 0.67
C GLY A 78 19.97 -10.68 0.66
N ARG A 79 20.54 -10.66 0.61
CA ARG A 79 20.80 -11.27 0.35
C ARG A 79 20.79 -12.08 0.61
N ARG A 80 21.11 -12.22 0.73
CA ARG A 80 21.19 -12.91 0.82
C ARG A 80 21.10 -13.77 1.13
N ARG A 81 21.48 -14.03 1.22
CA ARG A 81 21.58 -14.76 1.34
C ARG A 81 21.65 -15.40 1.74
N ARG A 82 22.06 -15.55 1.80
CA ARG A 82 22.31 -16.06 2.05
C ARG A 82 22.26 -16.54 2.38
#